data_99a60f0e81c407724aec16f58c06dcd1
#
_entry.id   99a60f0e81c407724aec16f58c06dcd1
#
_cell.length_a   1.000
_cell.length_b   1.000
_cell.length_c   1.000
_cell.angle_alpha   90.00
_cell.angle_beta   90.00
_cell.angle_gamma   90.00
#
_symmetry.space_group_name_H-M   'P 1'
#
loop_
_entity.id
_entity.type
_entity.pdbx_description
1 polymer ?
#
loop_
_entity_poly.entity_id
_entity_poly.type
_entity_poly.pdbx_seq_one_letter_code
_entity_poly.pdbx_strand_id
1 'polypeptide(L)'
;MTEAYVFDAIRTPRGKGKKDGSLHEVKPVTLLAGLLNDLQQRNGFDTALVDDIVMGVVSPVGDQGSVVPKVAALKAGWDFQAAGVQINRFCASGLEAVNMAAQKVRSGWEDLVVAGGVESMSRVPIGSDGGAWAMDPETNSQTAFVPQGIGADLIATLEGFTRADVDAFALESQRRASAAQAAGYFDRSVVPVRDFLGQTILGKDEFIKPNTTLEGLASLKPAFEQMGAMGFDQVALTRYPQVERIRHVHHAGNSSGIVDGAAAVLVGNEAAAKAHNLTPRARIVATALSGADPTIMLTGPMPSTRKALAKAGLSVNDIDLFEVNEAFAAVVMRFMKEMKVPHDKVNVNGGAIAMGHPLGATGAMILGTLIDELHRRKLRYGLATLCVGGGMGIATIVERL
;
A
#
# COMPACT_ATOMS: atom_id res chain seq x y z
N MET A 1 25.71 8.42 -11.44
CA MET A 1 24.44 8.77 -10.76
C MET A 1 24.49 8.19 -9.36
N THR A 2 24.09 8.94 -8.37
CA THR A 2 24.00 8.51 -6.97
C THR A 2 22.97 7.37 -6.84
N GLU A 3 23.27 6.36 -6.04
CA GLU A 3 22.31 5.30 -5.75
C GLU A 3 21.39 5.70 -4.58
N ALA A 4 20.18 5.17 -4.56
CA ALA A 4 19.25 5.35 -3.46
C ALA A 4 19.08 4.03 -2.70
N TYR A 5 19.34 4.09 -1.40
CA TYR A 5 19.27 2.95 -0.49
C TYR A 5 18.13 3.10 0.50
N VAL A 6 17.53 1.98 0.88
CA VAL A 6 16.65 1.87 2.03
C VAL A 6 17.46 1.39 3.21
N PHE A 7 17.52 2.19 4.26
CA PHE A 7 18.23 1.86 5.50
C PHE A 7 17.31 1.16 6.50
N ASP A 8 16.09 1.63 6.64
CA ASP A 8 15.07 0.99 7.48
C ASP A 8 13.67 1.21 6.91
N ALA A 9 12.76 0.31 7.26
CA ALA A 9 11.33 0.41 6.93
C ALA A 9 10.53 -0.14 8.11
N ILE A 10 9.70 0.72 8.69
CA ILE A 10 8.88 0.39 9.85
C ILE A 10 7.43 0.82 9.62
N ARG A 11 6.52 0.22 10.36
CA ARG A 11 5.10 0.53 10.33
C ARG A 11 4.42 0.35 11.67
N THR A 12 3.29 0.99 11.87
CA THR A 12 2.38 0.62 12.95
C THR A 12 1.71 -0.72 12.65
N PRO A 13 1.18 -1.44 13.63
CA PRO A 13 0.15 -2.41 13.37
C PRO A 13 -1.04 -1.71 12.70
N ARG A 14 -1.85 -2.47 11.96
CA ARG A 14 -3.08 -1.99 11.32
C ARG A 14 -4.25 -2.21 12.27
N GLY A 15 -4.91 -1.11 12.67
CA GLY A 15 -6.13 -1.14 13.47
C GLY A 15 -7.39 -1.21 12.59
N LYS A 16 -8.48 -1.79 13.07
CA LYS A 16 -9.76 -1.78 12.34
C LYS A 16 -10.20 -0.34 12.04
N GLY A 17 -10.58 -0.07 10.80
CA GLY A 17 -11.06 1.23 10.34
C GLY A 17 -12.51 1.52 10.73
N LYS A 18 -12.84 1.37 12.01
CA LYS A 18 -14.16 1.60 12.60
C LYS A 18 -14.03 2.35 13.92
N LYS A 19 -15.13 2.91 14.41
CA LYS A 19 -15.17 3.64 15.70
C LYS A 19 -14.77 2.77 16.90
N ASP A 20 -14.96 1.47 16.82
CA ASP A 20 -14.55 0.48 17.84
C ASP A 20 -13.16 -0.13 17.57
N GLY A 21 -12.44 0.33 16.54
CA GLY A 21 -11.08 -0.09 16.24
C GLY A 21 -10.07 0.49 17.22
N SER A 22 -9.03 -0.29 17.54
CA SER A 22 -8.05 0.07 18.60
C SER A 22 -7.31 1.39 18.32
N LEU A 23 -7.17 1.81 17.05
CA LEU A 23 -6.47 3.05 16.68
C LEU A 23 -7.40 4.25 16.47
N HIS A 24 -8.72 4.09 16.61
CA HIS A 24 -9.68 5.19 16.35
C HIS A 24 -9.40 6.45 17.19
N GLU A 25 -9.06 6.28 18.46
CA GLU A 25 -8.77 7.42 19.35
C GLU A 25 -7.36 8.00 19.17
N VAL A 26 -6.51 7.35 18.37
CA VAL A 26 -5.16 7.83 18.08
C VAL A 26 -5.17 8.69 16.81
N LYS A 27 -4.89 9.98 16.95
CA LYS A 27 -4.87 10.92 15.81
C LYS A 27 -3.80 10.50 14.78
N PRO A 28 -4.03 10.65 13.48
CA PRO A 28 -3.04 10.34 12.42
C PRO A 28 -1.67 10.98 12.65
N VAL A 29 -1.67 12.25 13.06
CA VAL A 29 -0.43 12.96 13.39
C VAL A 29 0.31 12.34 14.58
N THR A 30 -0.39 11.74 15.53
CA THR A 30 0.21 11.06 16.68
C THR A 30 0.78 9.69 16.27
N LEU A 31 0.06 8.93 15.43
CA LEU A 31 0.57 7.69 14.82
C LEU A 31 1.89 7.94 14.10
N LEU A 32 1.92 8.95 13.24
CA LEU A 32 3.10 9.28 12.45
C LEU A 32 4.24 9.80 13.32
N ALA A 33 3.97 10.70 14.30
CA ALA A 33 5.00 11.22 15.21
C ALA A 33 5.66 10.11 16.04
N GLY A 34 4.88 9.16 16.56
CA GLY A 34 5.42 7.99 17.26
C GLY A 34 6.35 7.17 16.37
N LEU A 35 5.91 6.92 15.14
CA LEU A 35 6.70 6.13 14.17
C LEU A 35 7.99 6.85 13.75
N LEU A 36 7.96 8.18 13.56
CA LEU A 36 9.16 8.99 13.28
C LEU A 36 10.17 8.89 14.42
N ASN A 37 9.72 8.97 15.67
CA ASN A 37 10.59 8.81 16.84
C ASN A 37 11.23 7.42 16.90
N ASP A 38 10.46 6.35 16.67
CA ASP A 38 11.02 5.00 16.64
C ASP A 38 12.04 4.85 15.51
N LEU A 39 11.78 5.41 14.32
CA LEU A 39 12.71 5.38 13.20
C LEU A 39 14.03 6.08 13.55
N GLN A 40 13.95 7.25 14.16
CA GLN A 40 15.10 8.03 14.58
C GLN A 40 15.90 7.30 15.68
N GLN A 41 15.24 6.80 16.72
CA GLN A 41 15.88 6.11 17.82
C GLN A 41 16.59 4.82 17.38
N ARG A 42 16.00 4.08 16.47
CA ARG A 42 16.57 2.82 15.94
C ARG A 42 17.80 3.03 15.09
N ASN A 43 17.88 4.14 14.37
CA ASN A 43 18.91 4.41 13.37
C ASN A 43 19.91 5.47 13.81
N GLY A 44 19.62 6.25 14.85
CA GLY A 44 20.54 7.21 15.46
C GLY A 44 20.92 8.40 14.58
N PHE A 45 20.13 8.71 13.53
CA PHE A 45 20.43 9.84 12.66
C PHE A 45 20.06 11.18 13.30
N ASP A 46 20.76 12.24 12.89
CA ASP A 46 20.44 13.62 13.27
C ASP A 46 19.25 14.13 12.46
N THR A 47 18.18 14.53 13.12
CA THR A 47 16.97 15.02 12.47
C THR A 47 17.15 16.37 11.76
N ALA A 48 18.18 17.16 12.14
CA ALA A 48 18.53 18.40 11.45
C ALA A 48 19.10 18.17 10.03
N LEU A 49 19.57 16.95 9.75
CA LEU A 49 20.13 16.54 8.47
C LEU A 49 19.13 15.75 7.60
N VAL A 50 17.87 15.70 8.00
CA VAL A 50 16.79 15.16 7.16
C VAL A 50 16.31 16.27 6.22
N ASP A 51 16.55 16.09 4.93
CA ASP A 51 16.24 17.09 3.90
C ASP A 51 14.70 17.24 3.72
N ASP A 52 13.97 16.13 3.68
CA ASP A 52 12.52 16.14 3.49
C ASP A 52 11.83 14.92 4.11
N ILE A 53 10.54 15.06 4.40
CA ILE A 53 9.64 14.00 4.87
C ILE A 53 8.46 13.92 3.89
N VAL A 54 8.48 12.92 3.02
CA VAL A 54 7.47 12.73 1.96
C VAL A 54 6.46 11.68 2.40
N MET A 55 5.20 12.09 2.65
CA MET A 55 4.17 11.16 3.15
C MET A 55 2.93 11.11 2.28
N GLY A 56 2.51 9.89 1.97
CA GLY A 56 1.25 9.61 1.33
C GLY A 56 0.08 9.79 2.29
N VAL A 57 -0.92 10.59 1.88
CA VAL A 57 -2.19 10.79 2.58
C VAL A 57 -3.28 10.94 1.53
N VAL A 58 -4.23 10.01 1.48
CA VAL A 58 -5.21 9.96 0.39
C VAL A 58 -6.39 10.89 0.63
N SER A 59 -6.84 10.99 1.88
CA SER A 59 -7.90 11.94 2.24
C SER A 59 -7.32 13.10 3.09
N PRO A 60 -6.70 14.13 2.46
CA PRO A 60 -5.94 15.18 3.15
C PRO A 60 -6.85 16.26 3.75
N VAL A 61 -7.86 15.85 4.53
CA VAL A 61 -8.86 16.72 5.17
C VAL A 61 -9.00 16.40 6.65
N GLY A 62 -9.57 17.31 7.43
CA GLY A 62 -9.78 17.14 8.86
C GLY A 62 -8.48 16.78 9.58
N ASP A 63 -8.46 15.71 10.32
CA ASP A 63 -7.30 15.23 11.08
C ASP A 63 -6.08 14.86 10.20
N GLN A 64 -6.26 14.73 8.91
CA GLN A 64 -5.21 14.41 7.92
C GLN A 64 -4.85 15.60 7.02
N GLY A 65 -5.37 16.79 7.32
CA GLY A 65 -5.06 18.04 6.62
C GLY A 65 -3.77 18.70 7.10
N SER A 66 -3.46 19.88 6.51
CA SER A 66 -2.41 20.80 6.97
C SER A 66 -0.98 20.19 7.00
N VAL A 67 -0.61 19.45 5.96
CA VAL A 67 0.75 18.89 5.81
C VAL A 67 1.17 18.06 7.03
N VAL A 68 0.43 17.00 7.28
CA VAL A 68 0.62 16.07 8.42
C VAL A 68 2.10 15.69 8.67
N PRO A 69 2.95 15.39 7.67
CA PRO A 69 4.34 15.02 7.91
C PRO A 69 5.14 16.09 8.65
N LYS A 70 5.01 17.36 8.27
CA LYS A 70 5.70 18.45 8.96
C LYS A 70 5.19 18.62 10.39
N VAL A 71 3.88 18.57 10.58
CA VAL A 71 3.28 18.67 11.92
C VAL A 71 3.66 17.49 12.81
N ALA A 72 3.74 16.28 12.22
CA ALA A 72 4.16 15.07 12.94
C ALA A 72 5.64 15.17 13.38
N ALA A 73 6.53 15.65 12.53
CA ALA A 73 7.94 15.85 12.86
C ALA A 73 8.12 16.86 14.01
N LEU A 74 7.43 17.99 13.96
CA LEU A 74 7.43 18.97 15.05
C LEU A 74 6.87 18.39 16.36
N LYS A 75 5.79 17.61 16.27
CA LYS A 75 5.20 16.91 17.42
C LYS A 75 6.15 15.83 17.98
N ALA A 76 6.93 15.19 17.13
CA ALA A 76 7.98 14.24 17.50
C ALA A 76 9.22 14.90 18.15
N GLY A 77 9.29 16.23 18.16
CA GLY A 77 10.44 16.96 18.66
C GLY A 77 11.65 16.96 17.72
N TRP A 78 11.44 16.68 16.43
CA TRP A 78 12.49 16.77 15.43
C TRP A 78 12.91 18.21 15.17
N ASP A 79 14.12 18.37 14.66
CA ASP A 79 14.61 19.68 14.28
C ASP A 79 13.66 20.36 13.28
N PHE A 80 13.47 21.66 13.44
CA PHE A 80 12.58 22.45 12.57
C PHE A 80 13.10 22.58 11.13
N GLN A 81 14.37 22.26 10.86
CA GLN A 81 14.93 22.26 9.52
C GLN A 81 14.40 21.12 8.65
N ALA A 82 14.00 20.00 9.23
CA ALA A 82 13.36 18.93 8.49
C ALA A 82 12.08 19.44 7.80
N ALA A 83 12.08 19.51 6.48
CA ALA A 83 10.91 19.91 5.67
C ALA A 83 9.86 18.79 5.65
N GLY A 84 8.74 19.00 4.99
CA GLY A 84 7.72 17.95 4.86
C GLY A 84 6.71 18.26 3.77
N VAL A 85 6.34 17.25 3.02
CA VAL A 85 5.34 17.31 1.95
C VAL A 85 4.36 16.13 2.05
N GLN A 86 3.11 16.42 1.77
CA GLN A 86 2.01 15.46 1.72
C GLN A 86 1.59 15.26 0.27
N ILE A 87 1.48 14.00 -0.16
CA ILE A 87 1.15 13.66 -1.54
C ILE A 87 -0.05 12.71 -1.61
N ASN A 88 -0.78 12.77 -2.73
CA ASN A 88 -1.88 11.88 -3.03
C ASN A 88 -1.71 11.27 -4.42
N ARG A 89 -1.59 9.95 -4.48
CA ARG A 89 -1.73 9.08 -5.65
C ARG A 89 -2.62 7.88 -5.28
N PHE A 90 -3.74 8.16 -4.61
CA PHE A 90 -4.65 7.14 -4.09
C PHE A 90 -3.88 5.98 -3.40
N CYS A 91 -4.25 4.74 -3.66
CA CYS A 91 -3.66 3.53 -3.06
C CYS A 91 -2.12 3.44 -3.17
N ALA A 92 -1.53 4.12 -4.14
CA ALA A 92 -0.08 4.12 -4.36
C ALA A 92 0.69 5.17 -3.56
N SER A 93 0.02 6.07 -2.84
CA SER A 93 0.65 7.24 -2.22
C SER A 93 1.90 6.90 -1.39
N GLY A 94 1.86 5.84 -0.59
CA GLY A 94 3.01 5.43 0.22
C GLY A 94 4.19 4.92 -0.60
N LEU A 95 3.96 4.18 -1.68
CA LEU A 95 5.05 3.73 -2.56
C LEU A 95 5.57 4.88 -3.42
N GLU A 96 4.68 5.77 -3.86
CA GLU A 96 5.09 6.99 -4.58
C GLU A 96 5.96 7.90 -3.71
N ALA A 97 5.63 8.04 -2.42
CA ALA A 97 6.47 8.77 -1.48
C ALA A 97 7.91 8.21 -1.43
N VAL A 98 8.05 6.87 -1.36
CA VAL A 98 9.36 6.22 -1.40
C VAL A 98 10.04 6.41 -2.75
N ASN A 99 9.30 6.32 -3.87
CA ASN A 99 9.84 6.54 -5.20
C ASN A 99 10.31 7.98 -5.40
N MET A 100 9.57 8.96 -4.88
CA MET A 100 9.98 10.38 -4.90
C MET A 100 11.23 10.61 -4.04
N ALA A 101 11.31 10.03 -2.84
CA ALA A 101 12.50 10.08 -2.01
C ALA A 101 13.73 9.51 -2.74
N ALA A 102 13.57 8.35 -3.39
CA ALA A 102 14.63 7.74 -4.20
C ALA A 102 15.05 8.64 -5.38
N GLN A 103 14.10 9.30 -6.04
CA GLN A 103 14.37 10.24 -7.14
C GLN A 103 15.13 11.48 -6.64
N LYS A 104 14.71 12.06 -5.51
CA LYS A 104 15.38 13.20 -4.85
C LYS A 104 16.84 12.84 -4.52
N VAL A 105 17.06 11.71 -3.86
CA VAL A 105 18.38 11.20 -3.51
C VAL A 105 19.23 10.92 -4.75
N ARG A 106 18.66 10.25 -5.77
CA ARG A 106 19.40 9.94 -7.01
C ARG A 106 19.71 11.16 -7.88
N SER A 107 18.94 12.23 -7.74
CA SER A 107 19.23 13.52 -8.40
C SER A 107 20.50 14.19 -7.83
N GLY A 108 20.91 13.81 -6.63
CA GLY A 108 22.03 14.41 -5.90
C GLY A 108 21.68 15.74 -5.23
N TRP A 109 20.41 16.09 -5.13
CA TRP A 109 19.95 17.31 -4.46
C TRP A 109 19.71 17.09 -2.97
N GLU A 110 19.35 15.88 -2.57
CA GLU A 110 19.08 15.50 -1.19
C GLU A 110 19.82 14.22 -0.83
N ASP A 111 20.29 14.11 0.41
CA ASP A 111 21.09 12.99 0.89
C ASP A 111 20.29 12.02 1.76
N LEU A 112 19.37 12.53 2.60
CA LEU A 112 18.58 11.75 3.55
C LEU A 112 17.13 12.21 3.56
N VAL A 113 16.22 11.31 3.20
CA VAL A 113 14.77 11.57 3.12
C VAL A 113 14.01 10.48 3.88
N VAL A 114 13.00 10.89 4.64
CA VAL A 114 12.03 9.96 5.21
C VAL A 114 10.79 9.92 4.33
N ALA A 115 10.37 8.74 3.93
CA ALA A 115 9.20 8.56 3.08
C ALA A 115 8.23 7.56 3.72
N GLY A 116 6.97 7.60 3.32
CA GLY A 116 5.98 6.67 3.85
C GLY A 116 4.56 7.14 3.67
N GLY A 117 3.75 7.02 4.72
CA GLY A 117 2.39 7.52 4.69
C GLY A 117 1.59 7.20 5.94
N VAL A 118 0.43 7.81 6.02
CA VAL A 118 -0.54 7.59 7.10
C VAL A 118 -1.96 7.67 6.54
N GLU A 119 -2.81 6.78 7.01
CA GLU A 119 -4.24 6.86 6.77
C GLU A 119 -4.98 6.37 8.01
N SER A 120 -5.94 7.17 8.51
CA SER A 120 -6.86 6.81 9.57
C SER A 120 -8.27 6.79 9.02
N MET A 121 -8.62 5.65 8.40
CA MET A 121 -9.89 5.48 7.69
C MET A 121 -11.09 5.37 8.62
N SER A 122 -10.85 5.16 9.92
CA SER A 122 -11.88 5.20 10.96
C SER A 122 -12.29 6.63 11.33
N ARG A 123 -11.37 7.60 11.16
CA ARG A 123 -11.58 9.02 11.51
C ARG A 123 -11.92 9.86 10.28
N VAL A 124 -11.26 9.60 9.15
CA VAL A 124 -11.43 10.28 7.87
C VAL A 124 -11.84 9.25 6.83
N PRO A 125 -13.15 9.09 6.57
CA PRO A 125 -13.65 8.10 5.60
C PRO A 125 -13.13 8.34 4.19
N ILE A 126 -13.05 7.28 3.39
CA ILE A 126 -12.69 7.35 1.96
C ILE A 126 -13.61 8.32 1.24
N GLY A 127 -13.04 9.22 0.42
CA GLY A 127 -13.78 10.20 -0.36
C GLY A 127 -14.18 11.45 0.42
N SER A 128 -13.73 11.62 1.68
CA SER A 128 -13.98 12.84 2.46
C SER A 128 -13.37 14.10 1.83
N ASP A 129 -12.38 13.94 0.97
CA ASP A 129 -11.74 15.02 0.19
C ASP A 129 -12.57 15.45 -1.04
N GLY A 130 -13.63 14.72 -1.39
CA GLY A 130 -14.51 15.03 -2.52
C GLY A 130 -13.82 14.82 -3.87
N GLY A 131 -14.09 15.74 -4.80
CA GLY A 131 -13.45 15.77 -6.12
C GLY A 131 -14.40 15.57 -7.28
N ALA A 132 -14.12 16.26 -8.38
CA ALA A 132 -14.98 16.31 -9.56
C ALA A 132 -15.17 14.92 -10.20
N TRP A 133 -14.16 14.05 -10.13
CA TRP A 133 -14.21 12.73 -10.76
C TRP A 133 -15.44 11.89 -10.33
N ALA A 134 -15.77 11.89 -9.05
CA ALA A 134 -16.94 11.18 -8.54
C ALA A 134 -18.19 12.07 -8.34
N MET A 135 -18.00 13.39 -8.12
CA MET A 135 -19.04 14.29 -7.65
C MET A 135 -19.61 15.21 -8.75
N ASP A 136 -18.86 15.49 -9.80
CA ASP A 136 -19.33 16.31 -10.91
C ASP A 136 -19.93 15.42 -12.02
N PRO A 137 -21.22 15.58 -12.38
CA PRO A 137 -21.89 14.70 -13.34
C PRO A 137 -21.26 14.71 -14.73
N GLU A 138 -20.77 15.86 -15.21
CA GLU A 138 -20.12 15.98 -16.52
C GLU A 138 -18.79 15.21 -16.53
N THR A 139 -17.91 15.48 -15.59
CA THR A 139 -16.60 14.80 -15.44
C THR A 139 -16.79 13.30 -15.22
N ASN A 140 -17.74 12.91 -14.38
CA ASN A 140 -18.07 11.51 -14.11
C ASN A 140 -18.47 10.77 -15.40
N SER A 141 -19.39 11.37 -16.19
CA SER A 141 -19.85 10.80 -17.45
C SER A 141 -18.74 10.71 -18.50
N GLN A 142 -17.95 11.79 -18.67
CA GLN A 142 -16.85 11.84 -19.65
C GLN A 142 -15.74 10.83 -19.33
N THR A 143 -15.48 10.58 -18.06
CA THR A 143 -14.45 9.63 -17.61
C THR A 143 -14.96 8.20 -17.48
N ALA A 144 -16.24 7.95 -17.70
CA ALA A 144 -16.90 6.66 -17.50
C ALA A 144 -16.57 6.07 -16.12
N PHE A 145 -16.74 6.90 -15.10
CA PHE A 145 -16.45 6.53 -13.70
C PHE A 145 -17.34 5.41 -13.21
N VAL A 146 -16.73 4.43 -12.54
CA VAL A 146 -17.44 3.43 -11.75
C VAL A 146 -16.72 3.23 -10.41
N PRO A 147 -17.42 2.85 -9.33
CA PRO A 147 -16.80 2.44 -8.08
C PRO A 147 -15.81 1.29 -8.29
N GLN A 148 -14.70 1.27 -7.54
CA GLN A 148 -13.62 0.28 -7.72
C GLN A 148 -14.10 -1.17 -7.70
N GLY A 149 -15.10 -1.50 -6.88
CA GLY A 149 -15.63 -2.84 -6.80
C GLY A 149 -16.31 -3.32 -8.09
N ILE A 150 -16.92 -2.41 -8.86
CA ILE A 150 -17.44 -2.72 -10.20
C ILE A 150 -16.29 -3.08 -11.13
N GLY A 151 -15.20 -2.32 -11.10
CA GLY A 151 -13.98 -2.65 -11.87
C GLY A 151 -13.39 -4.00 -11.48
N ALA A 152 -13.36 -4.33 -10.19
CA ALA A 152 -12.89 -5.63 -9.70
C ALA A 152 -13.79 -6.79 -10.18
N ASP A 153 -15.11 -6.63 -10.11
CA ASP A 153 -16.07 -7.63 -10.60
C ASP A 153 -16.03 -7.76 -12.13
N LEU A 154 -15.75 -6.66 -12.85
CA LEU A 154 -15.49 -6.69 -14.28
C LEU A 154 -14.22 -7.48 -14.62
N ILE A 155 -13.13 -7.31 -13.84
CA ILE A 155 -11.92 -8.14 -13.98
C ILE A 155 -12.26 -9.61 -13.78
N ALA A 156 -12.95 -9.96 -12.69
CA ALA A 156 -13.34 -11.34 -12.43
C ALA A 156 -14.19 -11.93 -13.56
N THR A 157 -15.10 -11.13 -14.11
CA THR A 157 -15.98 -11.53 -15.23
C THR A 157 -15.17 -11.81 -16.50
N LEU A 158 -14.28 -10.89 -16.89
CA LEU A 158 -13.44 -11.01 -18.09
C LEU A 158 -12.46 -12.19 -18.00
N GLU A 159 -11.87 -12.40 -16.82
CA GLU A 159 -10.90 -13.48 -16.59
C GLU A 159 -11.55 -14.84 -16.32
N GLY A 160 -12.87 -14.89 -16.13
CA GLY A 160 -13.61 -16.11 -15.80
C GLY A 160 -13.48 -16.56 -14.35
N PHE A 161 -12.97 -15.72 -13.45
CA PHE A 161 -12.85 -16.07 -12.02
C PHE A 161 -14.23 -16.20 -11.38
N THR A 162 -14.44 -17.34 -10.73
CA THR A 162 -15.67 -17.61 -10.00
C THR A 162 -15.63 -17.04 -8.58
N ARG A 163 -16.77 -17.04 -7.90
CA ARG A 163 -16.84 -16.72 -6.48
C ARG A 163 -15.92 -17.62 -5.65
N ALA A 164 -15.90 -18.91 -5.95
CA ALA A 164 -15.06 -19.87 -5.25
C ALA A 164 -13.56 -19.58 -5.42
N ASP A 165 -13.15 -19.13 -6.59
CA ASP A 165 -11.75 -18.82 -6.86
C ASP A 165 -11.28 -17.61 -6.04
N VAL A 166 -12.07 -16.51 -6.01
CA VAL A 166 -11.72 -15.32 -5.24
C VAL A 166 -11.80 -15.54 -3.73
N ASP A 167 -12.71 -16.41 -3.26
CA ASP A 167 -12.78 -16.81 -1.85
C ASP A 167 -11.60 -17.71 -1.45
N ALA A 168 -11.18 -18.63 -2.31
CA ALA A 168 -10.00 -19.47 -2.08
C ALA A 168 -8.72 -18.63 -2.00
N PHE A 169 -8.56 -17.62 -2.86
CA PHE A 169 -7.46 -16.66 -2.77
C PHE A 169 -7.48 -15.90 -1.43
N ALA A 170 -8.65 -15.42 -1.01
CA ALA A 170 -8.81 -14.70 0.25
C ALA A 170 -8.49 -15.56 1.48
N LEU A 171 -8.92 -16.82 1.47
CA LEU A 171 -8.57 -17.78 2.52
C LEU A 171 -7.06 -17.98 2.63
N GLU A 172 -6.38 -18.12 1.48
CA GLU A 172 -4.92 -18.27 1.47
C GLU A 172 -4.21 -17.02 2.01
N SER A 173 -4.67 -15.81 1.67
CA SER A 173 -4.14 -14.57 2.26
C SER A 173 -4.28 -14.56 3.79
N GLN A 174 -5.44 -14.93 4.33
CA GLN A 174 -5.66 -15.05 5.78
C GLN A 174 -4.75 -16.10 6.43
N ARG A 175 -4.61 -17.26 5.81
CA ARG A 175 -3.74 -18.34 6.29
C ARG A 175 -2.29 -17.90 6.37
N ARG A 176 -1.79 -17.25 5.31
CA ARG A 176 -0.40 -16.75 5.24
C ARG A 176 -0.14 -15.65 6.25
N ALA A 177 -1.03 -14.66 6.35
CA ALA A 177 -0.88 -13.57 7.31
C ALA A 177 -0.90 -14.07 8.76
N SER A 178 -1.81 -14.99 9.08
CA SER A 178 -1.88 -15.61 10.40
C SER A 178 -0.61 -16.38 10.75
N ALA A 179 -0.10 -17.19 9.82
CA ALA A 179 1.13 -17.94 10.00
C ALA A 179 2.35 -17.03 10.16
N ALA A 180 2.47 -15.98 9.32
CA ALA A 180 3.55 -15.02 9.38
C ALA A 180 3.55 -14.24 10.71
N GLN A 181 2.38 -13.79 11.18
CA GLN A 181 2.26 -13.11 12.47
C GLN A 181 2.60 -14.04 13.63
N ALA A 182 2.15 -15.29 13.60
CA ALA A 182 2.46 -16.27 14.65
C ALA A 182 3.96 -16.64 14.68
N ALA A 183 4.62 -16.63 13.51
CA ALA A 183 6.06 -16.90 13.38
C ALA A 183 6.96 -15.67 13.65
N GLY A 184 6.39 -14.50 13.97
CA GLY A 184 7.14 -13.27 14.24
C GLY A 184 7.79 -12.62 13.01
N TYR A 185 7.32 -12.92 11.78
CA TYR A 185 7.94 -12.38 10.56
C TYR A 185 7.76 -10.86 10.41
N PHE A 186 6.83 -10.26 11.16
CA PHE A 186 6.58 -8.82 11.18
C PHE A 186 7.25 -8.10 12.36
N ASP A 187 7.86 -8.82 13.31
CA ASP A 187 8.32 -8.23 14.58
C ASP A 187 9.41 -7.17 14.39
N ARG A 188 10.20 -7.27 13.33
CA ARG A 188 11.21 -6.28 13.02
C ARG A 188 10.61 -4.93 12.57
N SER A 189 9.58 -4.96 11.77
CA SER A 189 9.01 -3.76 11.14
C SER A 189 7.81 -3.19 11.88
N VAL A 190 7.10 -3.98 12.67
CA VAL A 190 5.93 -3.52 13.42
C VAL A 190 6.37 -2.83 14.71
N VAL A 191 6.02 -1.56 14.83
CA VAL A 191 6.22 -0.74 16.03
C VAL A 191 4.91 -0.65 16.78
N PRO A 192 4.83 -1.14 18.03
CA PRO A 192 3.61 -1.02 18.83
C PRO A 192 3.18 0.44 19.04
N VAL A 193 1.91 0.72 18.82
CA VAL A 193 1.34 2.02 19.15
C VAL A 193 1.10 2.10 20.66
N ARG A 194 1.60 3.16 21.28
CA ARG A 194 1.55 3.36 22.74
C ARG A 194 0.83 4.67 23.07
N ASP A 195 0.23 4.72 24.25
CA ASP A 195 -0.28 5.95 24.83
C ASP A 195 0.86 6.81 25.44
N PHE A 196 0.48 7.95 26.00
CA PHE A 196 1.43 8.88 26.62
C PHE A 196 2.06 8.35 27.92
N LEU A 197 1.50 7.30 28.54
CA LEU A 197 2.06 6.59 29.69
C LEU A 197 2.95 5.40 29.27
N GLY A 198 3.11 5.16 27.96
CA GLY A 198 3.88 4.05 27.40
C GLY A 198 3.14 2.71 27.36
N GLN A 199 1.84 2.68 27.70
CA GLN A 199 1.05 1.46 27.61
C GLN A 199 0.70 1.15 26.15
N THR A 200 0.79 -0.13 25.77
CA THR A 200 0.50 -0.55 24.40
C THR A 200 -1.01 -0.50 24.11
N ILE A 201 -1.39 0.34 23.17
CA ILE A 201 -2.75 0.43 22.62
C ILE A 201 -2.97 -0.72 21.62
N LEU A 202 -2.02 -0.90 20.69
CA LEU A 202 -2.05 -1.96 19.69
C LEU A 202 -0.63 -2.43 19.37
N GLY A 203 -0.36 -3.74 19.51
CA GLY A 203 0.98 -4.31 19.28
C GLY A 203 1.11 -5.19 18.04
N LYS A 204 0.00 -5.58 17.41
CA LYS A 204 -0.05 -6.47 16.22
C LYS A 204 -1.23 -6.15 15.34
N ASP A 205 -1.18 -6.58 14.08
CA ASP A 205 -2.27 -6.36 13.13
C ASP A 205 -3.60 -6.93 13.66
N GLU A 206 -4.59 -6.06 13.82
CA GLU A 206 -5.89 -6.38 14.46
C GLU A 206 -6.87 -7.03 13.48
N PHE A 207 -6.66 -6.86 12.16
CA PHE A 207 -7.63 -7.25 11.15
C PHE A 207 -7.54 -8.72 10.74
N ILE A 208 -6.43 -9.40 11.00
CA ILE A 208 -6.21 -10.82 10.64
C ILE A 208 -7.25 -11.73 11.33
N LYS A 209 -7.85 -12.62 10.55
CA LYS A 209 -8.89 -13.56 11.00
C LYS A 209 -8.44 -15.01 10.81
N PRO A 210 -7.70 -15.59 11.77
CA PRO A 210 -7.12 -16.92 11.64
C PRO A 210 -8.15 -18.05 11.47
N ASN A 211 -9.40 -17.82 11.88
CA ASN A 211 -10.49 -18.79 11.81
C ASN A 211 -11.36 -18.63 10.55
N THR A 212 -10.86 -17.97 9.51
CA THR A 212 -11.59 -17.84 8.25
C THR A 212 -11.75 -19.21 7.59
N THR A 213 -12.97 -19.50 7.08
CA THR A 213 -13.27 -20.73 6.32
C THR A 213 -13.92 -20.38 4.98
N LEU A 214 -13.89 -21.33 4.02
CA LEU A 214 -14.55 -21.16 2.72
C LEU A 214 -16.07 -21.02 2.89
N GLU A 215 -16.68 -21.80 3.78
CA GLU A 215 -18.11 -21.73 4.08
C GLU A 215 -18.50 -20.34 4.63
N GLY A 216 -17.68 -19.80 5.54
CA GLY A 216 -17.86 -18.47 6.09
C GLY A 216 -17.77 -17.39 5.01
N LEU A 217 -16.79 -17.48 4.09
CA LEU A 217 -16.66 -16.58 2.96
C LEU A 217 -17.85 -16.71 1.99
N ALA A 218 -18.22 -17.94 1.62
CA ALA A 218 -19.30 -18.22 0.70
C ALA A 218 -20.67 -17.67 1.19
N SER A 219 -20.88 -17.56 2.51
CA SER A 219 -22.11 -17.02 3.10
C SER A 219 -22.27 -15.50 2.93
N LEU A 220 -21.19 -14.77 2.60
CA LEU A 220 -21.20 -13.31 2.45
C LEU A 220 -21.86 -12.92 1.12
N LYS A 221 -22.71 -11.91 1.13
CA LYS A 221 -23.33 -11.38 -0.09
C LYS A 221 -22.34 -10.55 -0.89
N PRO A 222 -22.41 -10.55 -2.24
CA PRO A 222 -21.67 -9.62 -3.07
C PRO A 222 -21.92 -8.16 -2.63
N ALA A 223 -20.83 -7.37 -2.49
CA ALA A 223 -20.95 -6.02 -1.93
C ALA A 223 -21.32 -4.96 -2.97
N PHE A 224 -21.09 -5.24 -4.26
CA PHE A 224 -21.24 -4.24 -5.33
C PHE A 224 -22.44 -4.44 -6.25
N GLU A 225 -23.20 -5.50 -6.08
CA GLU A 225 -24.41 -5.81 -6.87
C GLU A 225 -25.44 -4.68 -6.85
N GLN A 226 -25.70 -4.09 -5.68
CA GLN A 226 -26.62 -2.96 -5.57
C GLN A 226 -26.10 -1.70 -6.28
N MET A 227 -24.80 -1.41 -6.20
CA MET A 227 -24.20 -0.31 -6.94
C MET A 227 -24.28 -0.55 -8.45
N GLY A 228 -24.01 -1.77 -8.90
CA GLY A 228 -24.20 -2.17 -10.30
C GLY A 228 -25.60 -1.90 -10.81
N ALA A 229 -26.62 -2.32 -10.05
CA ALA A 229 -28.02 -2.09 -10.36
C ALA A 229 -28.44 -0.60 -10.38
N MET A 230 -27.69 0.28 -9.69
CA MET A 230 -27.90 1.75 -9.75
C MET A 230 -27.41 2.39 -11.06
N GLY A 231 -26.91 1.59 -12.02
CA GLY A 231 -26.45 2.04 -13.34
C GLY A 231 -24.95 1.93 -13.58
N PHE A 232 -24.12 1.66 -12.56
CA PHE A 232 -22.67 1.57 -12.76
C PHE A 232 -22.26 0.36 -13.61
N ASP A 233 -23.02 -0.75 -13.57
CA ASP A 233 -22.79 -1.87 -14.50
C ASP A 233 -23.00 -1.44 -15.95
N GLN A 234 -24.04 -0.64 -16.24
CA GLN A 234 -24.31 -0.16 -17.58
C GLN A 234 -23.19 0.75 -18.10
N VAL A 235 -22.62 1.59 -17.25
CA VAL A 235 -21.45 2.42 -17.60
C VAL A 235 -20.27 1.53 -17.98
N ALA A 236 -19.97 0.51 -17.17
CA ALA A 236 -18.89 -0.43 -17.46
C ALA A 236 -19.13 -1.25 -18.71
N LEU A 237 -20.34 -1.77 -18.93
CA LEU A 237 -20.72 -2.56 -20.11
C LEU A 237 -20.69 -1.73 -21.42
N THR A 238 -20.95 -0.44 -21.34
CA THR A 238 -20.79 0.47 -22.50
C THR A 238 -19.33 0.55 -22.96
N ARG A 239 -18.37 0.50 -22.03
CA ARG A 239 -16.93 0.49 -22.32
C ARG A 239 -16.41 -0.91 -22.68
N TYR A 240 -17.09 -1.95 -22.22
CA TYR A 240 -16.73 -3.37 -22.40
C TYR A 240 -17.86 -4.14 -23.06
N PRO A 241 -18.24 -3.83 -24.33
CA PRO A 241 -19.42 -4.40 -24.97
C PRO A 241 -19.33 -5.91 -25.26
N GLN A 242 -18.16 -6.50 -25.11
CA GLN A 242 -17.95 -7.95 -25.20
C GLN A 242 -18.45 -8.70 -23.96
N VAL A 243 -18.79 -7.98 -22.87
CA VAL A 243 -19.32 -8.54 -21.63
C VAL A 243 -20.84 -8.35 -21.64
N GLU A 244 -21.60 -9.43 -21.57
CA GLU A 244 -23.06 -9.38 -21.54
C GLU A 244 -23.60 -8.84 -20.20
N ARG A 245 -22.97 -9.30 -19.09
CA ARG A 245 -23.29 -8.87 -17.71
C ARG A 245 -22.10 -8.99 -16.80
N ILE A 246 -21.99 -8.13 -15.79
CA ILE A 246 -20.99 -8.24 -14.72
C ILE A 246 -21.47 -9.28 -13.69
N ARG A 247 -20.58 -10.20 -13.34
CA ARG A 247 -20.80 -11.17 -12.26
C ARG A 247 -20.21 -10.62 -10.99
N HIS A 248 -21.05 -10.28 -10.02
CA HIS A 248 -20.60 -9.77 -8.73
C HIS A 248 -20.13 -10.90 -7.83
N VAL A 249 -18.84 -10.93 -7.54
CA VAL A 249 -18.17 -11.96 -6.74
C VAL A 249 -17.44 -11.41 -5.53
N HIS A 250 -17.14 -10.08 -5.52
CA HIS A 250 -16.40 -9.48 -4.42
C HIS A 250 -17.29 -9.03 -3.26
N HIS A 251 -16.77 -9.21 -2.06
CA HIS A 251 -17.36 -8.80 -0.79
C HIS A 251 -16.25 -8.48 0.24
N ALA A 252 -16.63 -8.04 1.43
CA ALA A 252 -15.68 -7.63 2.46
C ALA A 252 -14.66 -8.71 2.88
N GLY A 253 -14.92 -10.00 2.61
CA GLY A 253 -14.03 -11.11 2.95
C GLY A 253 -12.96 -11.41 1.89
N ASN A 254 -13.13 -10.94 0.64
CA ASN A 254 -12.18 -11.15 -0.46
C ASN A 254 -11.74 -9.83 -1.13
N SER A 255 -11.92 -8.74 -0.40
CA SER A 255 -11.45 -7.38 -0.69
C SER A 255 -10.61 -6.86 0.47
N SER A 256 -9.80 -5.84 0.23
CA SER A 256 -8.95 -5.24 1.27
C SER A 256 -9.77 -4.67 2.43
N GLY A 257 -9.28 -4.85 3.64
CA GLY A 257 -9.92 -4.29 4.84
C GLY A 257 -9.70 -2.78 4.96
N ILE A 258 -10.74 -2.08 5.45
CA ILE A 258 -10.64 -0.67 5.87
C ILE A 258 -9.97 -0.65 7.24
N VAL A 259 -8.83 0.05 7.35
CA VAL A 259 -7.99 0.05 8.55
C VAL A 259 -7.28 1.39 8.75
N ASP A 260 -6.75 1.60 9.94
CA ASP A 260 -5.87 2.72 10.29
C ASP A 260 -4.42 2.25 10.35
N GLY A 261 -3.47 3.09 9.94
CA GLY A 261 -2.05 2.76 10.06
C GLY A 261 -1.12 3.80 9.44
N ALA A 262 0.15 3.70 9.78
CA ALA A 262 1.23 4.54 9.26
C ALA A 262 2.47 3.68 8.94
N ALA A 263 3.30 4.17 8.01
CA ALA A 263 4.59 3.59 7.65
C ALA A 263 5.63 4.69 7.44
N ALA A 264 6.89 4.37 7.76
CA ALA A 264 8.04 5.22 7.53
C ALA A 264 9.23 4.41 7.02
N VAL A 265 9.87 4.92 5.98
CA VAL A 265 11.02 4.33 5.29
C VAL A 265 12.14 5.36 5.25
N LEU A 266 13.32 5.01 5.71
CA LEU A 266 14.50 5.85 5.68
C LEU A 266 15.26 5.59 4.38
N VAL A 267 15.34 6.61 3.52
CA VAL A 267 15.96 6.55 2.19
C VAL A 267 17.12 7.55 2.13
N GLY A 268 18.26 7.14 1.60
CA GLY A 268 19.38 8.06 1.41
C GLY A 268 20.45 7.46 0.52
N ASN A 269 21.56 8.20 0.39
CA ASN A 269 22.71 7.83 -0.42
C ASN A 269 23.90 7.34 0.44
N GLU A 270 25.04 7.12 -0.19
CA GLU A 270 26.29 6.72 0.50
C GLU A 270 26.82 7.80 1.45
N ALA A 271 26.62 9.09 1.12
CA ALA A 271 27.04 10.19 1.99
C ALA A 271 26.24 10.17 3.30
N ALA A 272 24.91 10.02 3.23
CA ALA A 272 24.06 9.84 4.40
C ALA A 272 24.42 8.57 5.19
N ALA A 273 24.67 7.45 4.49
CA ALA A 273 25.12 6.22 5.13
C ALA A 273 26.34 6.42 5.98
N LYS A 274 27.34 7.12 5.44
CA LYS A 274 28.62 7.42 6.13
C LYS A 274 28.42 8.43 7.25
N ALA A 275 27.69 9.52 7.01
CA ALA A 275 27.47 10.58 8.00
C ALA A 275 26.76 10.08 9.26
N HIS A 276 25.82 9.16 9.11
CA HIS A 276 24.99 8.65 10.20
C HIS A 276 25.28 7.20 10.60
N ASN A 277 26.35 6.60 10.06
CA ASN A 277 26.71 5.20 10.30
C ASN A 277 25.53 4.22 10.02
N LEU A 278 24.81 4.47 8.91
CA LEU A 278 23.66 3.66 8.51
C LEU A 278 24.13 2.50 7.61
N THR A 279 23.51 1.34 7.80
CA THR A 279 23.76 0.17 6.96
C THR A 279 22.64 0.02 5.95
N PRO A 280 22.91 0.07 4.63
CA PRO A 280 21.92 -0.15 3.60
C PRO A 280 21.35 -1.58 3.68
N ARG A 281 20.03 -1.70 3.63
CA ARG A 281 19.33 -3.00 3.59
C ARG A 281 18.90 -3.38 2.18
N ALA A 282 18.57 -2.39 1.38
CA ALA A 282 18.20 -2.60 -0.01
C ALA A 282 18.58 -1.40 -0.86
N ARG A 283 18.81 -1.64 -2.14
CA ARG A 283 18.95 -0.61 -3.17
C ARG A 283 17.65 -0.52 -3.96
N ILE A 284 17.18 0.69 -4.24
CA ILE A 284 16.05 0.92 -5.14
C ILE A 284 16.59 0.87 -6.59
N VAL A 285 16.27 -0.20 -7.30
CA VAL A 285 16.81 -0.48 -8.64
C VAL A 285 16.06 0.30 -9.72
N ALA A 286 14.73 0.24 -9.69
CA ALA A 286 13.88 0.92 -10.66
C ALA A 286 12.51 1.24 -10.08
N THR A 287 11.93 2.34 -10.58
CA THR A 287 10.56 2.75 -10.28
C THR A 287 9.81 3.02 -11.56
N ALA A 288 8.51 2.72 -11.60
CA ALA A 288 7.67 3.01 -12.76
C ALA A 288 6.23 3.34 -12.39
N LEU A 289 5.67 4.23 -13.17
CA LEU A 289 4.23 4.57 -13.17
C LEU A 289 3.65 4.22 -14.53
N SER A 290 2.38 3.85 -14.56
CA SER A 290 1.60 3.63 -15.79
C SER A 290 0.18 4.14 -15.64
N GLY A 291 -0.41 4.58 -16.75
CA GLY A 291 -1.86 4.69 -16.91
C GLY A 291 -2.46 3.35 -17.30
N ALA A 292 -3.75 3.18 -17.06
CA ALA A 292 -4.60 2.08 -17.48
C ALA A 292 -6.02 2.61 -17.74
N ASP A 293 -6.92 1.79 -18.27
CA ASP A 293 -8.31 2.21 -18.50
C ASP A 293 -8.98 2.57 -17.16
N PRO A 294 -9.57 3.79 -17.04
CA PRO A 294 -10.12 4.28 -15.78
C PRO A 294 -11.41 3.56 -15.35
N THR A 295 -12.14 2.92 -16.26
CA THR A 295 -13.39 2.22 -15.95
C THR A 295 -13.10 0.88 -15.26
N ILE A 296 -12.27 0.01 -15.86
CA ILE A 296 -11.81 -1.21 -15.19
C ILE A 296 -10.82 -0.92 -14.06
N MET A 297 -10.15 0.21 -14.12
CA MET A 297 -9.35 0.88 -13.11
C MET A 297 -8.14 0.10 -12.58
N LEU A 298 -8.30 -1.17 -12.22
CA LEU A 298 -7.38 -1.91 -11.36
C LEU A 298 -6.33 -2.73 -12.12
N THR A 299 -6.11 -2.42 -13.40
CA THR A 299 -5.19 -3.17 -14.29
C THR A 299 -3.79 -2.56 -14.38
N GLY A 300 -3.51 -1.51 -13.64
CA GLY A 300 -2.21 -0.81 -13.65
C GLY A 300 -0.98 -1.61 -13.17
N PRO A 301 -1.07 -2.62 -12.30
CA PRO A 301 0.08 -3.38 -11.84
C PRO A 301 0.89 -4.05 -12.96
N MET A 302 0.26 -4.60 -13.99
CA MET A 302 0.95 -5.28 -15.07
C MET A 302 1.79 -4.33 -15.93
N PRO A 303 1.25 -3.23 -16.51
CA PRO A 303 2.05 -2.31 -17.31
C PRO A 303 3.12 -1.58 -16.48
N SER A 304 2.87 -1.22 -15.22
CA SER A 304 3.90 -0.63 -14.35
C SER A 304 5.03 -1.61 -14.06
N THR A 305 4.72 -2.89 -13.80
CA THR A 305 5.72 -3.94 -13.60
C THR A 305 6.58 -4.13 -14.84
N ARG A 306 5.98 -4.28 -16.05
CA ARG A 306 6.74 -4.39 -17.30
C ARG A 306 7.67 -3.20 -17.52
N LYS A 307 7.18 -2.00 -17.24
CA LYS A 307 7.98 -0.76 -17.37
C LYS A 307 9.13 -0.71 -16.36
N ALA A 308 8.91 -1.15 -15.12
CA ALA A 308 9.96 -1.21 -14.10
C ALA A 308 11.04 -2.25 -14.46
N LEU A 309 10.62 -3.45 -14.89
CA LEU A 309 11.53 -4.51 -15.37
C LEU A 309 12.39 -4.04 -16.54
N ALA A 310 11.79 -3.40 -17.55
CA ALA A 310 12.52 -2.87 -18.70
C ALA A 310 13.56 -1.81 -18.29
N LYS A 311 13.23 -0.90 -17.34
CA LYS A 311 14.18 0.08 -16.80
C LYS A 311 15.33 -0.57 -16.03
N ALA A 312 15.05 -1.66 -15.33
CA ALA A 312 16.06 -2.40 -14.56
C ALA A 312 16.93 -3.31 -15.44
N GLY A 313 16.55 -3.57 -16.69
CA GLY A 313 17.18 -4.58 -17.54
C GLY A 313 16.94 -6.01 -17.02
N LEU A 314 15.83 -6.23 -16.32
CA LEU A 314 15.43 -7.49 -15.72
C LEU A 314 14.22 -8.09 -16.42
N SER A 315 14.07 -9.40 -16.30
CA SER A 315 12.87 -10.15 -16.66
C SER A 315 12.03 -10.47 -15.41
N VAL A 316 10.81 -10.92 -15.60
CA VAL A 316 9.95 -11.38 -14.51
C VAL A 316 10.56 -12.56 -13.74
N ASN A 317 11.36 -13.38 -14.40
CA ASN A 317 12.00 -14.57 -13.80
C ASN A 317 13.15 -14.20 -12.87
N ASP A 318 13.74 -13.01 -13.02
CA ASP A 318 14.81 -12.52 -12.16
C ASP A 318 14.28 -12.02 -10.80
N ILE A 319 12.95 -11.83 -10.69
CA ILE A 319 12.32 -11.41 -9.45
C ILE A 319 12.01 -12.63 -8.58
N ASP A 320 12.53 -12.61 -7.37
CA ASP A 320 12.35 -13.68 -6.40
C ASP A 320 10.99 -13.61 -5.70
N LEU A 321 10.58 -12.41 -5.28
CA LEU A 321 9.33 -12.15 -4.55
C LEU A 321 8.58 -10.94 -5.10
N PHE A 322 7.25 -11.03 -5.05
CA PHE A 322 6.35 -9.97 -5.43
C PHE A 322 5.41 -9.61 -4.27
N GLU A 323 5.29 -8.35 -3.97
CA GLU A 323 4.22 -7.77 -3.14
C GLU A 323 3.25 -7.03 -4.07
N VAL A 324 2.11 -7.62 -4.31
CA VAL A 324 1.03 -7.07 -5.13
C VAL A 324 -0.13 -6.72 -4.21
N ASN A 325 -0.47 -5.45 -4.11
CA ASN A 325 -1.51 -5.03 -3.16
C ASN A 325 -2.86 -5.74 -3.46
N GLU A 326 -3.40 -6.38 -2.44
CA GLU A 326 -4.67 -7.11 -2.50
C GLU A 326 -5.87 -6.16 -2.30
N ALA A 327 -6.04 -5.17 -3.17
CA ALA A 327 -7.24 -4.34 -3.12
C ALA A 327 -8.50 -5.20 -3.27
N PHE A 328 -8.45 -6.17 -4.19
CA PHE A 328 -9.44 -7.21 -4.45
C PHE A 328 -8.72 -8.48 -4.90
N ALA A 329 -9.27 -9.64 -4.61
CA ALA A 329 -8.67 -10.92 -5.00
C ALA A 329 -8.42 -11.02 -6.52
N ALA A 330 -9.39 -10.63 -7.36
CA ALA A 330 -9.28 -10.71 -8.81
C ALA A 330 -8.11 -9.88 -9.38
N VAL A 331 -7.69 -8.81 -8.72
CA VAL A 331 -6.56 -7.97 -9.16
C VAL A 331 -5.26 -8.76 -9.12
N VAL A 332 -4.98 -9.40 -8.00
CA VAL A 332 -3.75 -10.21 -7.82
C VAL A 332 -3.79 -11.47 -8.66
N MET A 333 -4.95 -12.13 -8.74
CA MET A 333 -5.14 -13.31 -9.59
C MET A 333 -4.87 -12.99 -11.07
N ARG A 334 -5.37 -11.85 -11.57
CA ARG A 334 -5.08 -11.37 -12.94
C ARG A 334 -3.59 -11.06 -13.10
N PHE A 335 -2.96 -10.40 -12.14
CA PHE A 335 -1.51 -10.14 -12.18
C PHE A 335 -0.73 -11.44 -12.32
N MET A 336 -0.99 -12.44 -11.48
CA MET A 336 -0.32 -13.74 -11.54
C MET A 336 -0.49 -14.42 -12.90
N LYS A 337 -1.72 -14.42 -13.42
CA LYS A 337 -2.05 -15.04 -14.72
C LYS A 337 -1.32 -14.33 -15.87
N GLU A 338 -1.40 -13.00 -15.96
CA GLU A 338 -0.88 -12.20 -17.07
C GLU A 338 0.66 -12.09 -17.04
N MET A 339 1.25 -12.00 -15.85
CA MET A 339 2.70 -11.94 -15.66
C MET A 339 3.34 -13.33 -15.58
N LYS A 340 2.53 -14.39 -15.54
CA LYS A 340 2.96 -15.80 -15.39
C LYS A 340 3.81 -16.02 -14.13
N VAL A 341 3.39 -15.38 -13.02
CA VAL A 341 4.06 -15.52 -11.71
C VAL A 341 3.29 -16.53 -10.85
N PRO A 342 3.96 -17.56 -10.30
CA PRO A 342 3.31 -18.53 -9.44
C PRO A 342 2.98 -17.91 -8.06
N HIS A 343 1.90 -18.39 -7.43
CA HIS A 343 1.38 -17.80 -6.18
C HIS A 343 2.35 -17.94 -4.99
N ASP A 344 3.27 -18.89 -5.01
CA ASP A 344 4.30 -19.07 -3.97
C ASP A 344 5.37 -17.98 -3.95
N LYS A 345 5.44 -17.15 -5.00
CA LYS A 345 6.27 -15.95 -5.06
C LYS A 345 5.51 -14.65 -4.74
N VAL A 346 4.18 -14.67 -4.65
CA VAL A 346 3.33 -13.48 -4.50
C VAL A 346 2.73 -13.44 -3.11
N ASN A 347 2.89 -12.30 -2.41
CA ASN A 347 2.28 -12.03 -1.09
C ASN A 347 2.48 -13.22 -0.12
N VAL A 348 3.72 -13.65 0.00
CA VAL A 348 4.07 -14.89 0.72
C VAL A 348 3.73 -14.88 2.21
N ASN A 349 3.54 -13.68 2.77
CA ASN A 349 3.12 -13.45 4.15
C ASN A 349 1.67 -12.93 4.26
N GLY A 350 0.84 -13.19 3.24
CA GLY A 350 -0.50 -12.61 3.13
C GLY A 350 -0.47 -11.15 2.71
N GLY A 351 -1.63 -10.54 2.50
CA GLY A 351 -1.75 -9.19 2.01
C GLY A 351 -2.92 -8.40 2.59
N ALA A 352 -3.39 -7.41 1.85
CA ALA A 352 -4.38 -6.43 2.34
C ALA A 352 -5.78 -7.03 2.60
N ILE A 353 -6.13 -8.16 2.01
CA ILE A 353 -7.37 -8.88 2.33
C ILE A 353 -7.33 -9.33 3.80
N ALA A 354 -6.20 -9.83 4.25
CA ALA A 354 -6.04 -10.31 5.62
C ALA A 354 -5.69 -9.18 6.60
N MET A 355 -4.77 -8.29 6.21
CA MET A 355 -4.21 -7.28 7.12
C MET A 355 -4.85 -5.91 7.01
N GLY A 356 -5.51 -5.60 5.89
CA GLY A 356 -6.09 -4.29 5.62
C GLY A 356 -5.19 -3.37 4.79
N HIS A 357 -5.79 -2.25 4.33
CA HIS A 357 -5.20 -1.32 3.37
C HIS A 357 -5.37 0.14 3.82
N PRO A 358 -4.53 0.64 4.75
CA PRO A 358 -4.50 2.07 5.06
C PRO A 358 -3.90 2.80 3.85
N LEU A 359 -4.76 3.43 3.04
CA LEU A 359 -4.48 3.82 1.64
C LEU A 359 -3.14 4.55 1.47
N GLY A 360 -2.92 5.61 2.24
CA GLY A 360 -1.69 6.41 2.14
C GLY A 360 -0.42 5.71 2.59
N ALA A 361 -0.53 4.69 3.46
CA ALA A 361 0.62 4.00 4.05
C ALA A 361 0.98 2.69 3.36
N THR A 362 0.02 2.02 2.72
CA THR A 362 0.16 0.63 2.26
C THR A 362 1.36 0.39 1.37
N GLY A 363 1.64 1.30 0.43
CA GLY A 363 2.75 1.12 -0.50
C GLY A 363 4.11 1.02 0.21
N ALA A 364 4.34 1.84 1.25
CA ALA A 364 5.53 1.77 2.09
C ALA A 364 5.53 0.51 2.98
N MET A 365 4.36 0.09 3.48
CA MET A 365 4.22 -1.12 4.29
C MET A 365 4.60 -2.39 3.51
N ILE A 366 4.09 -2.55 2.30
CA ILE A 366 4.38 -3.74 1.48
C ILE A 366 5.84 -3.75 1.01
N LEU A 367 6.42 -2.59 0.72
CA LEU A 367 7.86 -2.49 0.40
C LEU A 367 8.73 -2.94 1.59
N GLY A 368 8.41 -2.49 2.80
CA GLY A 368 9.10 -2.93 4.02
C GLY A 368 8.97 -4.43 4.26
N THR A 369 7.75 -4.99 4.12
CA THR A 369 7.50 -6.43 4.21
C THR A 369 8.33 -7.20 3.17
N LEU A 370 8.39 -6.73 1.93
CA LEU A 370 9.18 -7.31 0.86
C LEU A 370 10.68 -7.35 1.21
N ILE A 371 11.23 -6.23 1.68
CA ILE A 371 12.65 -6.14 2.07
C ILE A 371 12.94 -7.09 3.23
N ASP A 372 12.10 -7.13 4.27
CA ASP A 372 12.28 -8.03 5.40
C ASP A 372 12.27 -9.50 4.95
N GLU A 373 11.37 -9.86 4.03
CA GLU A 373 11.25 -11.23 3.53
C GLU A 373 12.41 -11.63 2.60
N LEU A 374 12.92 -10.71 1.79
CA LEU A 374 14.15 -10.93 1.01
C LEU A 374 15.34 -11.22 1.93
N HIS A 375 15.47 -10.49 3.04
CA HIS A 375 16.52 -10.76 4.05
C HIS A 375 16.32 -12.09 4.75
N ARG A 376 15.09 -12.40 5.18
CA ARG A 376 14.78 -13.63 5.90
C ARG A 376 15.07 -14.87 5.05
N ARG A 377 14.76 -14.83 3.75
CA ARG A 377 14.99 -15.93 2.80
C ARG A 377 16.33 -15.86 2.08
N LYS A 378 17.12 -14.81 2.28
CA LYS A 378 18.40 -14.57 1.57
C LYS A 378 18.22 -14.51 0.05
N LEU A 379 17.12 -13.94 -0.41
CA LEU A 379 16.79 -13.71 -1.81
C LEU A 379 17.30 -12.35 -2.27
N ARG A 380 17.37 -12.11 -3.59
CA ARG A 380 18.03 -10.92 -4.14
C ARG A 380 17.05 -9.83 -4.55
N TYR A 381 16.17 -10.10 -5.50
CA TYR A 381 15.29 -9.11 -6.09
C TYR A 381 13.85 -9.25 -5.62
N GLY A 382 13.23 -8.13 -5.33
CA GLY A 382 11.81 -8.04 -5.03
C GLY A 382 11.13 -6.92 -5.80
N LEU A 383 9.84 -7.07 -6.05
CA LEU A 383 9.01 -6.08 -6.73
C LEU A 383 7.73 -5.82 -5.93
N ALA A 384 7.49 -4.56 -5.58
CA ALA A 384 6.24 -4.09 -5.01
C ALA A 384 5.40 -3.34 -6.05
N THR A 385 4.10 -3.63 -6.14
CA THR A 385 3.18 -2.99 -7.10
C THR A 385 1.78 -2.84 -6.51
N LEU A 386 1.09 -1.76 -6.93
CA LEU A 386 -0.30 -1.50 -6.55
C LEU A 386 -1.11 -1.06 -7.77
N CYS A 387 -2.39 -1.46 -7.79
CA CYS A 387 -3.41 -0.80 -8.57
C CYS A 387 -3.80 0.51 -7.89
N VAL A 388 -4.24 1.48 -8.67
CA VAL A 388 -4.45 2.86 -8.22
C VAL A 388 -5.76 3.39 -8.78
N GLY A 389 -6.51 4.11 -7.97
CA GLY A 389 -7.72 4.82 -8.41
C GLY A 389 -7.45 5.67 -9.65
N GLY A 390 -8.46 5.84 -10.51
CA GLY A 390 -8.32 6.59 -11.76
C GLY A 390 -7.66 5.82 -12.91
N GLY A 391 -7.42 4.51 -12.74
CA GLY A 391 -6.77 3.70 -13.77
C GLY A 391 -5.28 4.00 -13.86
N MET A 392 -4.55 3.78 -12.79
CA MET A 392 -3.09 3.92 -12.73
C MET A 392 -2.45 2.68 -12.10
N GLY A 393 -1.14 2.56 -12.25
CA GLY A 393 -0.31 1.56 -11.61
C GLY A 393 1.06 2.09 -11.22
N ILE A 394 1.66 1.49 -10.20
CA ILE A 394 2.99 1.80 -9.72
C ILE A 394 3.77 0.52 -9.49
N ALA A 395 5.06 0.53 -9.73
CA ALA A 395 5.96 -0.58 -9.39
C ALA A 395 7.33 -0.07 -8.94
N THR A 396 7.91 -0.76 -7.97
CA THR A 396 9.26 -0.49 -7.44
C THR A 396 10.00 -1.80 -7.32
N ILE A 397 11.21 -1.87 -7.91
CA ILE A 397 12.11 -3.01 -7.80
C ILE A 397 13.20 -2.66 -6.80
N VAL A 398 13.43 -3.56 -5.85
CA VAL A 398 14.51 -3.46 -4.87
C VAL A 398 15.45 -4.65 -4.96
N GLU A 399 16.71 -4.42 -4.67
CA GLU A 399 17.75 -5.43 -4.52
C GLU A 399 18.18 -5.47 -3.06
N ARG A 400 18.13 -6.64 -2.43
CA ARG A 400 18.67 -6.86 -1.07
C ARG A 400 20.19 -6.72 -1.09
N LEU A 401 20.74 -6.03 -0.10
CA LEU A 401 22.17 -5.86 0.14
C LEU A 401 22.65 -6.70 1.33
#